data_dbb735d0ad5055c3e613ba6b4eb61c04
#
_entry.id   dbb735d0ad5055c3e613ba6b4eb61c04
#
_cell.length_a   1.000
_cell.length_b   1.000
_cell.length_c   1.000
_cell.angle_alpha   90.00
_cell.angle_beta   90.00
_cell.angle_gamma   90.00
#
_symmetry.space_group_name_H-M   'P 1'
#
loop_
_entity.id
_entity.type
_entity.pdbx_description
1 polymer ?
#
loop_
_entity_poly.entity_id
_entity_poly.type
_entity_poly.pdbx_seq_one_letter_code
_entity_poly.pdbx_strand_id
1 'polypeptide(L)'
;MKTNIAENRTMKTDEQDSLEDIRLQYECEQACARRHFQEPSVDVEWKKFQSLLEDKVQKQTAVQKPLRMRWIGAALAIAAVFTGIIYFTVWHESEPVETKPLLVLLEETSEQEVRIEEKDEVHHETAEYELTAKPMEKQGAVLSSKQADYSLTKAQPLQLTVSVPRGKIYPIRLNDGTEVWLNAGSRMSFPNRFEGDTRTVMLEGEAYFKVARDEKRPFIVNTDQVSTHVLGTEFNVKAYPGSESHVTLVKGSVKVEIPNTQKEVLLYPGEDIACLENGTCTVKQVDTEEYAQWLAGYFYFDNVYLKDILKELGYWYNLTVEMEEDAFLLDMRLHFVVERNIGITQVAEKLNMYRYLSVTKEGNTLRVCRKK
;
A
#
# COMPACT_ATOMS: atom_id res chain seq x y z
N MET A 1 -39.47 39.80 -17.98
CA MET A 1 -38.58 38.80 -18.57
C MET A 1 -37.19 39.38 -18.93
N LYS A 2 -36.74 40.46 -18.32
CA LYS A 2 -35.42 41.10 -18.51
C LYS A 2 -34.56 41.17 -17.24
N THR A 3 -35.09 40.79 -16.09
CA THR A 3 -34.39 40.84 -14.80
C THR A 3 -33.63 39.57 -14.42
N ASN A 4 -33.96 38.39 -14.99
CA ASN A 4 -33.29 37.10 -14.67
C ASN A 4 -32.01 36.82 -15.48
N ILE A 5 -31.62 37.65 -16.43
CA ILE A 5 -30.42 37.45 -17.24
C ILE A 5 -29.19 38.18 -16.66
N ALA A 6 -29.42 39.23 -15.87
CA ALA A 6 -28.34 39.98 -15.24
C ALA A 6 -27.79 39.28 -13.97
N GLU A 7 -28.67 38.64 -13.15
CA GLU A 7 -28.25 37.93 -11.95
C GLU A 7 -27.47 36.63 -12.28
N ASN A 8 -27.78 35.95 -13.39
CA ASN A 8 -27.03 34.75 -13.80
C ASN A 8 -25.66 35.07 -14.44
N ARG A 9 -25.42 36.34 -14.81
CA ARG A 9 -24.10 36.76 -15.33
C ARG A 9 -23.16 37.17 -14.20
N THR A 10 -23.66 37.79 -13.14
CA THR A 10 -22.86 38.15 -11.96
C THR A 10 -22.44 36.93 -11.15
N MET A 11 -23.32 35.93 -10.95
CA MET A 11 -22.92 34.68 -10.25
C MET A 11 -21.85 33.89 -11.00
N LYS A 12 -21.86 33.87 -12.35
CA LYS A 12 -20.81 33.17 -13.12
C LYS A 12 -19.45 33.90 -13.12
N THR A 13 -19.43 35.20 -12.98
CA THR A 13 -18.17 35.94 -12.84
C THR A 13 -17.56 35.78 -11.47
N ASP A 14 -18.35 35.80 -10.39
CA ASP A 14 -17.85 35.64 -9.02
C ASP A 14 -17.28 34.22 -8.74
N GLU A 15 -17.86 33.18 -9.36
CA GLU A 15 -17.36 31.83 -9.25
C GLU A 15 -16.08 31.61 -10.08
N GLN A 16 -15.95 32.23 -11.23
CA GLN A 16 -14.74 32.22 -12.05
C GLN A 16 -13.60 33.02 -11.42
N ASP A 17 -13.89 34.17 -10.84
CA ASP A 17 -12.91 35.02 -10.13
C ASP A 17 -12.40 34.28 -8.86
N SER A 18 -13.26 33.55 -8.15
CA SER A 18 -12.84 32.74 -6.98
C SER A 18 -11.96 31.55 -7.36
N LEU A 19 -12.17 30.92 -8.50
CA LEU A 19 -11.34 29.81 -9.00
C LEU A 19 -9.97 30.30 -9.52
N GLU A 20 -9.94 31.52 -10.12
CA GLU A 20 -8.66 32.15 -10.52
C GLU A 20 -7.84 32.57 -9.30
N ASP A 21 -8.47 33.08 -8.23
CA ASP A 21 -7.80 33.42 -6.98
C ASP A 21 -7.22 32.19 -6.28
N ILE A 22 -7.95 31.07 -6.22
CA ILE A 22 -7.45 29.80 -5.67
C ILE A 22 -6.27 29.26 -6.50
N ARG A 23 -6.35 29.38 -7.82
CA ARG A 23 -5.28 28.96 -8.72
C ARG A 23 -4.02 29.82 -8.56
N LEU A 24 -4.18 31.13 -8.45
CA LEU A 24 -3.10 32.08 -8.20
C LEU A 24 -2.45 31.85 -6.83
N GLN A 25 -3.24 31.55 -5.80
CA GLN A 25 -2.73 31.21 -4.47
C GLN A 25 -1.90 29.92 -4.50
N TYR A 26 -2.38 28.89 -5.18
CA TYR A 26 -1.65 27.62 -5.37
C TYR A 26 -0.36 27.80 -6.18
N GLU A 27 -0.37 28.62 -7.25
CA GLU A 27 0.84 28.93 -8.04
C GLU A 27 1.85 29.77 -7.23
N CYS A 28 1.39 30.70 -6.37
CA CYS A 28 2.23 31.43 -5.44
C CYS A 28 2.87 30.54 -4.38
N GLU A 29 2.12 29.61 -3.79
CA GLU A 29 2.66 28.63 -2.83
C GLU A 29 3.70 27.72 -3.48
N GLN A 30 3.44 27.24 -4.69
CA GLN A 30 4.39 26.47 -5.48
C GLN A 30 5.65 27.27 -5.85
N ALA A 31 5.50 28.55 -6.18
CA ALA A 31 6.62 29.44 -6.48
C ALA A 31 7.44 29.78 -5.23
N CYS A 32 6.79 29.94 -4.07
CA CYS A 32 7.46 30.10 -2.78
C CYS A 32 8.20 28.85 -2.35
N ALA A 33 7.60 27.67 -2.53
CA ALA A 33 8.27 26.38 -2.28
C ALA A 33 9.50 26.20 -3.17
N ARG A 34 9.45 26.56 -4.45
CA ARG A 34 10.59 26.51 -5.37
C ARG A 34 11.70 27.51 -5.01
N ARG A 35 11.39 28.68 -4.41
CA ARG A 35 12.39 29.64 -3.95
C ARG A 35 13.14 29.19 -2.70
N HIS A 36 12.58 28.34 -1.87
CA HIS A 36 13.26 27.75 -0.71
C HIS A 36 14.16 26.56 -1.05
N PHE A 37 14.00 25.97 -2.23
CA PHE A 37 14.90 24.97 -2.80
C PHE A 37 15.76 25.60 -3.90
N GLN A 38 16.62 26.58 -3.56
CA GLN A 38 17.83 26.79 -4.35
C GLN A 38 18.75 25.63 -4.03
N GLU A 39 18.90 24.71 -4.99
CA GLU A 39 19.94 23.68 -4.92
C GLU A 39 21.27 24.41 -4.69
N PRO A 40 21.98 24.15 -3.60
CA PRO A 40 23.30 24.70 -3.40
C PRO A 40 24.16 24.22 -4.56
N SER A 41 24.80 25.14 -5.27
CA SER A 41 25.67 24.79 -6.38
C SER A 41 26.76 23.86 -5.81
N VAL A 42 26.76 22.62 -6.29
CA VAL A 42 27.70 21.56 -5.86
C VAL A 42 29.15 22.04 -5.88
N ASP A 43 29.50 22.91 -6.84
CA ASP A 43 30.83 23.51 -6.99
C ASP A 43 31.21 24.47 -5.86
N VAL A 44 30.24 25.20 -5.28
CA VAL A 44 30.48 26.13 -4.17
C VAL A 44 30.69 25.37 -2.86
N GLU A 45 29.86 24.35 -2.60
CA GLU A 45 30.02 23.53 -1.41
C GLU A 45 31.25 22.61 -1.49
N TRP A 46 31.59 22.15 -2.69
CA TRP A 46 32.81 21.38 -2.93
C TRP A 46 34.08 22.20 -2.68
N LYS A 47 34.14 23.46 -3.13
CA LYS A 47 35.26 24.37 -2.84
C LYS A 47 35.38 24.67 -1.35
N LYS A 48 34.29 24.85 -0.62
CA LYS A 48 34.32 24.99 0.85
C LYS A 48 34.89 23.74 1.51
N PHE A 49 34.48 22.56 1.07
CA PHE A 49 34.99 21.30 1.61
C PHE A 49 36.48 21.13 1.34
N GLN A 50 36.97 21.46 0.14
CA GLN A 50 38.41 21.43 -0.18
C GLN A 50 39.22 22.38 0.70
N SER A 51 38.75 23.62 0.91
CA SER A 51 39.44 24.58 1.77
C SER A 51 39.54 24.12 3.24
N LEU A 52 38.52 23.40 3.74
CA LEU A 52 38.52 22.81 5.10
C LEU A 52 39.51 21.63 5.23
N LEU A 53 39.74 20.89 4.14
CA LEU A 53 40.73 19.81 4.10
C LEU A 53 42.16 20.37 4.06
N GLU A 54 42.40 21.42 3.28
CA GLU A 54 43.73 22.08 3.16
C GLU A 54 44.14 22.71 4.52
N ASP A 55 43.22 23.32 5.25
CA ASP A 55 43.49 23.92 6.57
C ASP A 55 43.80 22.85 7.66
N LYS A 56 43.28 21.64 7.52
CA LYS A 56 43.61 20.49 8.40
C LYS A 56 44.98 19.88 8.06
N VAL A 57 45.39 19.86 6.80
CA VAL A 57 46.66 19.29 6.37
C VAL A 57 47.84 20.24 6.74
N GLN A 58 47.64 21.56 6.65
CA GLN A 58 48.68 22.52 7.02
C GLN A 58 48.98 22.59 8.54
N LYS A 59 48.05 22.18 9.40
CA LYS A 59 48.27 22.13 10.87
C LYS A 59 49.05 20.92 11.35
N GLN A 60 49.36 19.96 10.49
CA GLN A 60 50.14 18.76 10.86
C GLN A 60 51.64 18.80 10.54
N THR A 61 52.14 19.86 9.93
CA THR A 61 53.55 19.96 9.56
C THR A 61 54.30 21.05 10.33
N ALA A 62 54.25 20.98 11.68
CA ALA A 62 55.14 21.80 12.47
C ALA A 62 55.73 21.01 13.64
N VAL A 63 57.05 20.82 13.52
CA VAL A 63 58.01 20.58 14.61
C VAL A 63 58.27 19.15 15.05
N GLN A 64 59.24 18.53 14.46
CA GLN A 64 60.07 17.50 15.10
C GLN A 64 61.31 18.11 15.70
N LYS A 65 61.48 18.07 16.99
CA LYS A 65 62.80 18.17 17.69
C LYS A 65 63.14 16.83 18.33
N PRO A 66 64.39 16.34 18.24
CA PRO A 66 64.72 15.02 18.75
C PRO A 66 64.91 15.06 20.25
N LEU A 67 64.16 14.24 21.01
CA LEU A 67 64.43 13.98 22.43
C LEU A 67 64.94 12.55 22.58
N ARG A 68 66.26 12.49 22.84
CA ARG A 68 66.92 11.27 23.35
C ARG A 68 66.47 11.01 24.78
N MET A 69 66.22 9.71 25.09
CA MET A 69 66.21 9.11 26.42
C MET A 69 64.96 9.31 27.28
N ARG A 70 64.00 8.39 27.11
CA ARG A 70 63.05 7.99 28.16
C ARG A 70 62.25 6.74 27.71
N TRP A 71 62.93 5.74 27.19
CA TRP A 71 62.26 4.52 26.66
C TRP A 71 61.69 3.56 27.71
N ILE A 72 62.08 3.67 28.97
CA ILE A 72 61.60 2.75 30.02
C ILE A 72 60.21 3.16 30.56
N GLY A 73 59.90 4.45 30.60
CA GLY A 73 58.55 4.92 31.02
C GLY A 73 57.47 4.73 29.99
N ALA A 74 57.84 4.75 28.68
CA ALA A 74 56.91 4.57 27.58
C ALA A 74 56.39 3.11 27.46
N ALA A 75 57.24 2.12 27.74
CA ALA A 75 56.86 0.70 27.66
C ALA A 75 55.82 0.33 28.78
N LEU A 76 55.93 0.90 29.98
CA LEU A 76 54.95 0.69 31.04
C LEU A 76 53.62 1.42 30.79
N ALA A 77 53.63 2.60 30.17
CA ALA A 77 52.43 3.31 29.79
C ALA A 77 51.66 2.60 28.63
N ILE A 78 52.40 2.04 27.67
CA ILE A 78 51.82 1.26 26.56
C ILE A 78 51.22 -0.04 27.12
N ALA A 79 51.89 -0.74 28.02
CA ALA A 79 51.34 -1.94 28.65
C ALA A 79 50.06 -1.63 29.46
N ALA A 80 50.00 -0.52 30.20
CA ALA A 80 48.83 -0.08 30.93
C ALA A 80 47.66 0.30 30.00
N VAL A 81 47.93 0.90 28.87
CA VAL A 81 46.91 1.20 27.84
C VAL A 81 46.39 -0.09 27.17
N PHE A 82 47.27 -1.04 26.84
CA PHE A 82 46.84 -2.31 26.28
C PHE A 82 46.08 -3.18 27.30
N THR A 83 46.52 -3.22 28.58
CA THR A 83 45.73 -3.88 29.62
C THR A 83 44.41 -3.17 29.90
N GLY A 84 44.36 -1.84 29.83
CA GLY A 84 43.13 -1.06 29.93
C GLY A 84 42.18 -1.33 28.75
N ILE A 85 42.71 -1.42 27.54
CA ILE A 85 41.90 -1.77 26.35
C ILE A 85 41.41 -3.22 26.42
N ILE A 86 42.27 -4.17 26.80
CA ILE A 86 41.87 -5.57 26.96
C ILE A 86 40.87 -5.72 28.10
N TYR A 87 41.07 -5.02 29.24
CA TYR A 87 40.11 -4.98 30.35
C TYR A 87 38.77 -4.39 29.86
N PHE A 88 38.80 -3.26 29.11
CA PHE A 88 37.62 -2.63 28.59
C PHE A 88 36.92 -3.47 27.52
N THR A 89 37.66 -4.19 26.64
CA THR A 89 37.07 -5.05 25.63
C THR A 89 36.60 -6.41 26.16
N VAL A 90 37.22 -6.94 27.19
CA VAL A 90 36.88 -8.24 27.81
C VAL A 90 35.84 -8.09 28.92
N TRP A 91 35.84 -6.94 29.63
CA TRP A 91 34.88 -6.68 30.72
C TRP A 91 33.72 -5.77 30.35
N HIS A 92 33.84 -5.02 29.25
CA HIS A 92 32.65 -4.51 28.59
C HIS A 92 32.09 -5.68 27.75
N GLU A 93 31.56 -6.71 28.41
CA GLU A 93 30.50 -7.50 27.84
C GLU A 93 29.48 -6.47 27.36
N SER A 94 29.36 -6.33 26.05
CA SER A 94 28.24 -5.63 25.44
C SER A 94 27.00 -6.19 26.15
N GLU A 95 26.31 -5.34 26.92
CA GLU A 95 25.02 -5.75 27.49
C GLU A 95 24.29 -6.51 26.38
N PRO A 96 23.76 -7.72 26.66
CA PRO A 96 23.05 -8.47 25.68
C PRO A 96 22.01 -7.51 25.10
N VAL A 97 22.13 -7.21 23.81
CA VAL A 97 21.13 -6.40 23.13
C VAL A 97 19.82 -7.14 23.34
N GLU A 98 19.00 -6.61 24.25
CA GLU A 98 17.68 -7.17 24.53
C GLU A 98 16.92 -7.13 23.20
N THR A 99 16.97 -8.24 22.48
CA THR A 99 16.25 -8.39 21.21
C THR A 99 14.81 -8.60 21.58
N LYS A 100 14.00 -7.59 21.29
CA LYS A 100 12.55 -7.71 21.41
C LYS A 100 12.05 -8.81 20.48
N PRO A 101 10.99 -9.54 20.87
CA PRO A 101 10.39 -10.54 20.01
C PRO A 101 9.95 -9.93 18.68
N LEU A 102 9.98 -10.75 17.62
CA LEU A 102 9.49 -10.39 16.31
C LEU A 102 8.06 -10.91 16.13
N LEU A 103 7.17 -10.04 15.70
CA LEU A 103 5.82 -10.40 15.30
C LEU A 103 5.82 -10.74 13.81
N VAL A 104 5.35 -11.93 13.46
CA VAL A 104 5.10 -12.30 12.06
C VAL A 104 3.78 -11.65 11.65
N LEU A 105 3.84 -10.64 10.79
CA LEU A 105 2.66 -9.93 10.28
C LEU A 105 2.06 -10.63 9.07
N LEU A 106 2.87 -11.30 8.28
CA LEU A 106 2.51 -12.00 7.06
C LEU A 106 3.56 -13.06 6.74
N GLU A 107 3.13 -14.23 6.27
CA GLU A 107 4.00 -15.28 5.72
C GLU A 107 3.95 -15.26 4.19
N GLU A 108 5.04 -15.64 3.53
CA GLU A 108 5.06 -15.85 2.08
C GLU A 108 4.17 -17.04 1.66
N THR A 109 3.79 -17.06 0.39
CA THR A 109 3.03 -18.19 -0.18
C THR A 109 3.73 -18.77 -1.39
N SER A 110 3.53 -20.05 -1.63
CA SER A 110 4.03 -20.75 -2.83
C SER A 110 3.19 -20.48 -4.08
N GLU A 111 2.02 -19.88 -3.96
CA GLU A 111 1.15 -19.59 -5.10
C GLU A 111 1.78 -18.52 -6.01
N GLN A 112 1.93 -18.83 -7.30
CA GLN A 112 2.58 -17.94 -8.28
C GLN A 112 1.71 -17.66 -9.50
N GLU A 113 0.68 -18.46 -9.74
CA GLU A 113 -0.19 -18.32 -10.91
C GLU A 113 -1.64 -18.05 -10.49
N VAL A 114 -2.37 -17.35 -11.37
CA VAL A 114 -3.81 -17.15 -11.19
C VAL A 114 -4.52 -18.46 -11.38
N ARG A 115 -5.37 -18.84 -10.42
CA ARG A 115 -6.17 -20.06 -10.46
C ARG A 115 -7.63 -19.73 -10.61
N ILE A 116 -8.32 -20.52 -11.41
CA ILE A 116 -9.77 -20.49 -11.54
C ILE A 116 -10.29 -21.87 -11.16
N GLU A 117 -11.11 -21.91 -10.13
CA GLU A 117 -11.83 -23.09 -9.70
C GLU A 117 -13.27 -22.98 -10.22
N GLU A 118 -13.77 -24.00 -10.90
CA GLU A 118 -15.15 -24.13 -11.33
C GLU A 118 -15.82 -25.21 -10.47
N LYS A 119 -16.92 -24.87 -9.84
CA LYS A 119 -17.73 -25.81 -9.05
C LYS A 119 -19.11 -25.93 -9.68
N ASP A 120 -19.42 -27.14 -10.11
CA ASP A 120 -20.79 -27.51 -10.53
C ASP A 120 -21.62 -27.82 -9.29
N GLU A 121 -22.62 -27.01 -9.00
CA GLU A 121 -23.50 -27.21 -7.86
C GLU A 121 -24.41 -28.45 -8.02
N VAL A 122 -24.64 -28.88 -9.25
CA VAL A 122 -25.53 -30.03 -9.58
C VAL A 122 -24.77 -31.35 -9.49
N HIS A 123 -23.56 -31.40 -10.00
CA HIS A 123 -22.75 -32.64 -10.10
C HIS A 123 -21.66 -32.74 -9.01
N HIS A 124 -21.46 -31.69 -8.20
CA HIS A 124 -20.40 -31.58 -7.18
C HIS A 124 -18.97 -31.80 -7.74
N GLU A 125 -18.77 -31.57 -9.04
CA GLU A 125 -17.47 -31.65 -9.67
C GLU A 125 -16.75 -30.31 -9.49
N THR A 126 -15.47 -30.38 -9.14
CA THR A 126 -14.58 -29.20 -9.08
C THR A 126 -13.49 -29.37 -10.11
N ALA A 127 -13.34 -28.39 -10.99
CA ALA A 127 -12.25 -28.33 -11.94
C ALA A 127 -11.38 -27.10 -11.64
N GLU A 128 -10.08 -27.30 -11.54
CA GLU A 128 -9.09 -26.25 -11.31
C GLU A 128 -8.26 -26.02 -12.57
N TYR A 129 -8.01 -24.74 -12.91
CA TYR A 129 -7.24 -24.38 -14.09
C TYR A 129 -6.13 -23.41 -13.73
N GLU A 130 -4.91 -23.77 -14.08
CA GLU A 130 -3.79 -22.84 -14.15
C GLU A 130 -3.81 -22.10 -15.47
N LEU A 131 -3.82 -20.77 -15.41
CA LEU A 131 -3.92 -19.92 -16.60
C LEU A 131 -2.54 -19.63 -17.19
N THR A 132 -2.41 -19.89 -18.48
CA THR A 132 -1.21 -19.54 -19.25
C THR A 132 -1.33 -18.14 -19.87
N ALA A 133 -0.21 -17.59 -20.34
CA ALA A 133 -0.20 -16.30 -21.06
C ALA A 133 -0.98 -16.34 -22.37
N LYS A 134 -1.17 -17.52 -22.98
CA LYS A 134 -1.95 -17.69 -24.19
C LYS A 134 -3.44 -17.77 -23.84
N PRO A 135 -4.29 -16.90 -24.41
CA PRO A 135 -5.72 -16.96 -24.15
C PRO A 135 -6.31 -18.31 -24.56
N MET A 136 -7.20 -18.85 -23.73
CA MET A 136 -8.03 -20.01 -24.02
C MET A 136 -9.49 -19.60 -23.98
N GLU A 137 -10.29 -20.11 -24.91
CA GLU A 137 -11.73 -19.96 -24.90
C GLU A 137 -12.37 -21.18 -24.26
N LYS A 138 -13.23 -20.95 -23.25
CA LYS A 138 -13.98 -22.00 -22.59
C LYS A 138 -15.41 -21.55 -22.34
N GLN A 139 -16.37 -22.26 -22.93
CA GLN A 139 -17.80 -22.01 -22.76
C GLN A 139 -18.22 -20.54 -23.04
N GLY A 140 -17.50 -19.84 -23.96
CA GLY A 140 -17.73 -18.45 -24.29
C GLY A 140 -16.97 -17.45 -23.41
N ALA A 141 -16.23 -17.90 -22.39
CA ALA A 141 -15.31 -17.05 -21.66
C ALA A 141 -13.91 -17.07 -22.30
N VAL A 142 -13.23 -15.93 -22.30
CA VAL A 142 -11.83 -15.82 -22.74
C VAL A 142 -10.95 -15.67 -21.50
N LEU A 143 -10.12 -16.68 -21.24
CA LEU A 143 -9.31 -16.82 -20.05
C LEU A 143 -7.81 -16.75 -20.40
N SER A 144 -7.05 -16.00 -19.63
CA SER A 144 -5.57 -15.97 -19.72
C SER A 144 -4.96 -15.62 -18.38
N SER A 145 -3.66 -15.78 -18.20
CA SER A 145 -2.94 -15.36 -16.99
C SER A 145 -2.95 -13.84 -16.76
N LYS A 146 -3.46 -13.05 -17.71
CA LYS A 146 -3.52 -11.59 -17.63
C LYS A 146 -4.92 -11.07 -17.32
N GLN A 147 -5.96 -11.78 -17.78
CA GLN A 147 -7.37 -11.37 -17.58
C GLN A 147 -8.34 -12.51 -17.84
N ALA A 148 -9.57 -12.38 -17.33
CA ALA A 148 -10.72 -13.21 -17.71
C ALA A 148 -11.88 -12.35 -18.20
N ASP A 149 -12.56 -12.80 -19.25
CA ASP A 149 -13.73 -12.13 -19.83
C ASP A 149 -14.88 -13.14 -19.95
N TYR A 150 -15.93 -12.96 -19.17
CA TYR A 150 -17.13 -13.79 -19.15
C TYR A 150 -18.33 -13.12 -19.85
N SER A 151 -18.15 -11.98 -20.50
CA SER A 151 -19.24 -11.19 -21.11
C SER A 151 -20.07 -11.96 -22.13
N LEU A 152 -19.50 -12.97 -22.77
CA LEU A 152 -20.15 -13.78 -23.81
C LEU A 152 -20.58 -15.17 -23.33
N THR A 153 -20.45 -15.47 -22.04
CA THR A 153 -20.77 -16.79 -21.48
C THR A 153 -22.27 -17.10 -21.61
N LYS A 154 -22.60 -18.20 -22.28
CA LYS A 154 -23.96 -18.76 -22.42
C LYS A 154 -24.12 -20.09 -21.70
N ALA A 155 -23.12 -20.51 -20.95
CA ALA A 155 -23.08 -21.79 -20.26
C ALA A 155 -24.15 -21.90 -19.17
N GLN A 156 -24.39 -23.11 -18.70
CA GLN A 156 -25.14 -23.37 -17.45
C GLN A 156 -24.46 -22.60 -16.29
N PRO A 157 -25.25 -22.16 -15.30
CA PRO A 157 -24.70 -21.48 -14.14
C PRO A 157 -23.67 -22.37 -13.44
N LEU A 158 -22.46 -21.84 -13.29
CA LEU A 158 -21.36 -22.47 -12.56
C LEU A 158 -20.84 -21.46 -11.57
N GLN A 159 -20.53 -21.92 -10.37
CA GLN A 159 -19.82 -21.11 -9.39
C GLN A 159 -18.33 -21.11 -9.71
N LEU A 160 -17.78 -19.93 -9.88
CA LEU A 160 -16.37 -19.71 -10.16
C LEU A 160 -15.69 -19.08 -8.97
N THR A 161 -14.45 -19.48 -8.70
CA THR A 161 -13.58 -18.81 -7.74
C THR A 161 -12.27 -18.47 -8.42
N VAL A 162 -11.95 -17.19 -8.48
CA VAL A 162 -10.67 -16.68 -9.00
C VAL A 162 -9.79 -16.32 -7.83
N SER A 163 -8.62 -16.95 -7.74
CA SER A 163 -7.57 -16.65 -6.77
C SER A 163 -6.41 -15.98 -7.47
N VAL A 164 -6.05 -14.79 -7.02
CA VAL A 164 -4.94 -14.00 -7.55
C VAL A 164 -3.73 -14.18 -6.65
N PRO A 165 -2.60 -14.67 -7.16
CA PRO A 165 -1.41 -14.81 -6.36
C PRO A 165 -0.87 -13.43 -5.96
N ARG A 166 0.01 -13.42 -5.01
CA ARG A 166 0.72 -12.21 -4.60
C ARG A 166 1.55 -11.64 -5.75
N GLY A 167 1.70 -10.32 -5.79
CA GLY A 167 2.46 -9.62 -6.81
C GLY A 167 1.73 -9.42 -8.15
N LYS A 168 0.46 -9.78 -8.24
CA LYS A 168 -0.32 -9.62 -9.48
C LYS A 168 -1.61 -8.85 -9.23
N ILE A 169 -2.07 -8.18 -10.26
CA ILE A 169 -3.43 -7.64 -10.38
C ILE A 169 -4.11 -8.42 -11.50
N TYR A 170 -5.36 -8.80 -11.29
CA TYR A 170 -6.09 -9.58 -12.27
C TYR A 170 -7.44 -8.95 -12.63
N PRO A 171 -7.60 -8.42 -13.85
CA PRO A 171 -8.85 -7.88 -14.34
C PRO A 171 -9.81 -8.99 -14.78
N ILE A 172 -11.08 -8.83 -14.42
CA ILE A 172 -12.18 -9.73 -14.75
C ILE A 172 -13.32 -8.89 -15.33
N ARG A 173 -13.90 -9.34 -16.44
CA ARG A 173 -15.14 -8.81 -16.95
C ARG A 173 -16.24 -9.84 -16.75
N LEU A 174 -17.24 -9.46 -15.94
CA LEU A 174 -18.37 -10.32 -15.60
C LEU A 174 -19.42 -10.36 -16.72
N ASN A 175 -20.31 -11.33 -16.64
CA ASN A 175 -21.36 -11.55 -17.66
C ASN A 175 -22.35 -10.38 -17.81
N ASP A 176 -22.57 -9.60 -16.75
CA ASP A 176 -23.41 -8.39 -16.77
C ASP A 176 -22.70 -7.15 -17.32
N GLY A 177 -21.43 -7.27 -17.72
CA GLY A 177 -20.58 -6.18 -18.19
C GLY A 177 -19.85 -5.42 -17.08
N THR A 178 -20.01 -5.82 -15.83
CA THR A 178 -19.23 -5.29 -14.69
C THR A 178 -17.76 -5.60 -14.88
N GLU A 179 -16.90 -4.60 -14.67
CA GLU A 179 -15.44 -4.75 -14.67
C GLU A 179 -14.93 -4.77 -13.24
N VAL A 180 -14.05 -5.71 -12.94
CA VAL A 180 -13.47 -5.93 -11.62
C VAL A 180 -11.97 -6.06 -11.76
N TRP A 181 -11.20 -5.40 -10.92
CA TRP A 181 -9.77 -5.61 -10.79
C TRP A 181 -9.50 -6.19 -9.40
N LEU A 182 -8.96 -7.40 -9.36
CA LEU A 182 -8.55 -8.05 -8.12
C LEU A 182 -7.08 -7.70 -7.82
N ASN A 183 -6.81 -7.24 -6.61
CA ASN A 183 -5.45 -6.94 -6.16
C ASN A 183 -4.71 -8.21 -5.70
N ALA A 184 -3.42 -8.11 -5.45
CA ALA A 184 -2.54 -9.21 -5.02
C ALA A 184 -3.08 -9.93 -3.78
N GLY A 185 -3.07 -11.27 -3.80
CA GLY A 185 -3.54 -12.11 -2.71
C GLY A 185 -5.06 -12.11 -2.51
N SER A 186 -5.84 -11.65 -3.51
CA SER A 186 -7.29 -11.61 -3.41
C SER A 186 -7.96 -12.83 -4.02
N ARG A 187 -9.12 -13.18 -3.49
CA ARG A 187 -9.98 -14.26 -3.97
C ARG A 187 -11.40 -13.73 -4.16
N MET A 188 -12.01 -14.00 -5.31
CA MET A 188 -13.40 -13.65 -5.57
C MET A 188 -14.18 -14.85 -6.10
N SER A 189 -15.34 -15.12 -5.49
CA SER A 189 -16.27 -16.16 -5.93
C SER A 189 -17.52 -15.52 -6.53
N PHE A 190 -17.95 -15.96 -7.70
CA PHE A 190 -19.08 -15.43 -8.43
C PHE A 190 -19.64 -16.45 -9.41
N PRO A 191 -20.93 -16.39 -9.78
CA PRO A 191 -21.46 -17.24 -10.83
C PRO A 191 -20.98 -16.75 -12.20
N ASN A 192 -20.62 -17.66 -13.11
CA ASN A 192 -20.27 -17.32 -14.49
C ASN A 192 -21.36 -16.54 -15.22
N ARG A 193 -22.62 -16.65 -14.73
CA ARG A 193 -23.79 -15.89 -15.21
C ARG A 193 -24.71 -15.60 -14.02
N PHE A 194 -25.08 -14.32 -13.86
CA PHE A 194 -26.06 -13.93 -12.85
C PHE A 194 -27.46 -14.30 -13.26
N GLU A 195 -28.15 -15.07 -12.43
CA GLU A 195 -29.55 -15.45 -12.53
C GLU A 195 -30.34 -14.89 -11.35
N GLY A 196 -31.66 -14.65 -11.55
CA GLY A 196 -32.53 -14.10 -10.50
C GLY A 196 -32.44 -12.58 -10.35
N ASP A 197 -32.84 -12.10 -9.16
CA ASP A 197 -33.12 -10.69 -8.87
C ASP A 197 -31.89 -9.94 -8.32
N THR A 198 -30.77 -10.61 -8.11
CA THR A 198 -29.51 -10.01 -7.63
C THR A 198 -28.30 -10.50 -8.38
N ARG A 199 -27.21 -9.72 -8.33
CA ARG A 199 -25.88 -10.05 -8.86
C ARG A 199 -24.92 -10.11 -7.69
N THR A 200 -24.68 -11.30 -7.17
CA THR A 200 -23.93 -11.47 -5.91
C THR A 200 -22.57 -12.07 -6.16
N VAL A 201 -21.55 -11.49 -5.53
CA VAL A 201 -20.17 -11.98 -5.49
C VAL A 201 -19.67 -12.03 -4.04
N MET A 202 -18.73 -12.91 -3.76
CA MET A 202 -18.03 -12.97 -2.48
C MET A 202 -16.58 -12.56 -2.69
N LEU A 203 -16.04 -11.70 -1.83
CA LEU A 203 -14.67 -11.18 -1.90
C LEU A 203 -13.93 -11.42 -0.59
N GLU A 204 -12.72 -11.93 -0.72
CA GLU A 204 -11.67 -11.92 0.29
C GLU A 204 -10.45 -11.22 -0.31
N GLY A 205 -9.90 -10.20 0.35
CA GLY A 205 -8.83 -9.38 -0.19
C GLY A 205 -9.30 -8.03 -0.69
N GLU A 206 -8.72 -7.52 -1.78
CA GLU A 206 -9.04 -6.19 -2.30
C GLU A 206 -9.45 -6.23 -3.76
N ALA A 207 -10.50 -5.50 -4.09
CA ALA A 207 -10.98 -5.34 -5.45
C ALA A 207 -11.56 -3.96 -5.72
N TYR A 208 -11.30 -3.45 -6.94
CA TYR A 208 -11.96 -2.28 -7.47
C TYR A 208 -13.06 -2.72 -8.43
N PHE A 209 -14.25 -2.15 -8.26
CA PHE A 209 -15.44 -2.49 -9.03
C PHE A 209 -15.91 -1.29 -9.84
N LYS A 210 -16.16 -1.53 -11.13
CA LYS A 210 -16.93 -0.64 -12.00
C LYS A 210 -18.17 -1.37 -12.45
N VAL A 211 -19.23 -1.24 -11.65
CA VAL A 211 -20.44 -2.04 -11.81
C VAL A 211 -21.31 -1.50 -12.92
N ALA A 212 -21.71 -2.38 -13.83
CA ALA A 212 -22.69 -2.08 -14.87
C ALA A 212 -24.05 -1.69 -14.25
N ARG A 213 -24.65 -0.58 -14.73
CA ARG A 213 -25.89 -0.06 -14.18
C ARG A 213 -27.07 -0.99 -14.47
N ASP A 214 -27.71 -1.47 -13.45
CA ASP A 214 -28.96 -2.23 -13.50
C ASP A 214 -29.78 -1.96 -12.22
N GLU A 215 -30.81 -1.11 -12.34
CA GLU A 215 -31.64 -0.68 -11.22
C GLU A 215 -32.61 -1.78 -10.71
N LYS A 216 -32.83 -2.82 -11.54
CA LYS A 216 -33.73 -3.91 -11.21
C LYS A 216 -33.02 -5.04 -10.45
N ARG A 217 -31.73 -5.20 -10.68
CA ARG A 217 -30.92 -6.27 -10.06
C ARG A 217 -29.73 -5.66 -9.36
N PRO A 218 -29.81 -5.43 -8.05
CA PRO A 218 -28.67 -4.93 -7.26
C PRO A 218 -27.44 -5.82 -7.44
N PHE A 219 -26.26 -5.20 -7.48
CA PHE A 219 -24.99 -5.89 -7.39
C PHE A 219 -24.55 -5.90 -5.92
N ILE A 220 -24.19 -7.06 -5.41
CA ILE A 220 -23.90 -7.28 -4.00
C ILE A 220 -22.49 -7.86 -3.87
N VAL A 221 -21.61 -7.16 -3.14
CA VAL A 221 -20.30 -7.68 -2.75
C VAL A 221 -20.36 -8.07 -1.27
N ASN A 222 -20.27 -9.36 -1.00
CA ASN A 222 -20.20 -9.89 0.34
C ASN A 222 -18.75 -10.11 0.74
N THR A 223 -18.41 -9.70 1.95
CA THR A 223 -17.17 -10.03 2.65
C THR A 223 -17.53 -10.63 4.02
N ASP A 224 -16.55 -11.02 4.80
CA ASP A 224 -16.79 -11.54 6.15
C ASP A 224 -17.42 -10.48 7.08
N GLN A 225 -17.12 -9.19 6.86
CA GLN A 225 -17.49 -8.12 7.78
C GLN A 225 -18.61 -7.22 7.26
N VAL A 226 -18.78 -7.09 5.95
CA VAL A 226 -19.75 -6.18 5.35
C VAL A 226 -20.38 -6.77 4.08
N SER A 227 -21.61 -6.35 3.80
CA SER A 227 -22.30 -6.59 2.54
C SER A 227 -22.55 -5.26 1.84
N THR A 228 -22.03 -5.08 0.64
CA THR A 228 -22.05 -3.83 -0.12
C THR A 228 -23.02 -3.93 -1.27
N HIS A 229 -24.05 -3.08 -1.31
CA HIS A 229 -25.13 -3.10 -2.30
C HIS A 229 -25.06 -1.88 -3.19
N VAL A 230 -25.06 -2.10 -4.51
CA VAL A 230 -25.00 -1.03 -5.51
C VAL A 230 -25.89 -1.31 -6.73
N LEU A 231 -26.25 -0.26 -7.48
CA LEU A 231 -27.04 -0.37 -8.71
C LEU A 231 -26.25 -0.05 -9.99
N GLY A 232 -25.06 0.55 -9.84
CA GLY A 232 -24.21 0.99 -10.94
C GLY A 232 -23.23 2.06 -10.46
N THR A 233 -22.12 1.63 -9.90
CA THR A 233 -21.27 2.39 -8.99
C THR A 233 -19.81 2.04 -9.23
N GLU A 234 -18.91 2.99 -9.05
CA GLU A 234 -17.47 2.76 -8.99
C GLU A 234 -17.01 2.87 -7.55
N PHE A 235 -16.40 1.79 -7.00
CA PHE A 235 -15.98 1.72 -5.60
C PHE A 235 -14.86 0.70 -5.40
N ASN A 236 -14.12 0.86 -4.32
CA ASN A 236 -13.09 -0.10 -3.86
C ASN A 236 -13.60 -0.84 -2.62
N VAL A 237 -13.30 -2.12 -2.52
CA VAL A 237 -13.50 -2.92 -1.30
C VAL A 237 -12.19 -3.56 -0.93
N LYS A 238 -11.76 -3.38 0.33
CA LYS A 238 -10.55 -4.00 0.88
C LYS A 238 -10.94 -4.75 2.15
N ALA A 239 -10.87 -6.07 2.10
CA ALA A 239 -11.29 -6.98 3.16
C ALA A 239 -10.35 -8.19 3.25
N TYR A 240 -9.07 -7.93 3.58
CA TYR A 240 -8.10 -9.00 3.85
C TYR A 240 -8.36 -9.62 5.23
N PRO A 241 -8.16 -10.94 5.39
CA PRO A 241 -8.33 -11.61 6.68
C PRO A 241 -7.51 -10.96 7.80
N GLY A 242 -8.12 -10.81 8.97
CA GLY A 242 -7.47 -10.21 10.14
C GLY A 242 -7.13 -8.71 10.00
N SER A 243 -7.80 -8.01 9.09
CA SER A 243 -7.68 -6.56 8.90
C SER A 243 -9.06 -5.90 8.92
N GLU A 244 -9.10 -4.58 9.11
CA GLU A 244 -10.34 -3.82 8.95
C GLU A 244 -10.84 -3.93 7.51
N SER A 245 -12.16 -4.08 7.33
CA SER A 245 -12.77 -3.97 6.01
C SER A 245 -13.09 -2.52 5.67
N HIS A 246 -12.69 -2.13 4.46
CA HIS A 246 -12.95 -0.80 3.92
C HIS A 246 -13.83 -0.87 2.68
N VAL A 247 -14.80 0.05 2.59
CA VAL A 247 -15.57 0.28 1.36
C VAL A 247 -15.49 1.77 1.04
N THR A 248 -14.82 2.10 -0.06
CA THR A 248 -14.58 3.47 -0.50
C THR A 248 -15.39 3.77 -1.75
N LEU A 249 -16.25 4.77 -1.70
CA LEU A 249 -17.10 5.16 -2.82
C LEU A 249 -16.44 6.22 -3.68
N VAL A 250 -16.19 5.88 -4.96
CA VAL A 250 -15.63 6.78 -5.95
C VAL A 250 -16.75 7.54 -6.70
N LYS A 251 -17.78 6.81 -7.20
CA LYS A 251 -18.85 7.41 -7.99
C LYS A 251 -20.15 6.63 -7.85
N GLY A 252 -21.25 7.34 -7.68
CA GLY A 252 -22.58 6.75 -7.55
C GLY A 252 -23.08 6.74 -6.10
N SER A 253 -23.63 5.63 -5.64
CA SER A 253 -24.06 5.43 -4.25
C SER A 253 -23.85 3.98 -3.83
N VAL A 254 -23.51 3.79 -2.57
CA VAL A 254 -23.27 2.49 -1.95
C VAL A 254 -24.11 2.40 -0.68
N LYS A 255 -24.83 1.31 -0.52
CA LYS A 255 -25.42 0.91 0.76
C LYS A 255 -24.57 -0.21 1.34
N VAL A 256 -24.02 -0.02 2.53
CA VAL A 256 -23.25 -1.02 3.28
C VAL A 256 -24.12 -1.57 4.40
N GLU A 257 -24.31 -2.87 4.41
CA GLU A 257 -24.99 -3.60 5.48
C GLU A 257 -23.93 -4.28 6.35
N ILE A 258 -24.07 -4.15 7.67
CA ILE A 258 -23.17 -4.76 8.64
C ILE A 258 -23.84 -6.02 9.17
N PRO A 259 -23.36 -7.23 8.79
CA PRO A 259 -23.97 -8.49 9.23
C PRO A 259 -24.16 -8.53 10.75
N ASN A 260 -25.21 -9.20 11.21
CA ASN A 260 -25.54 -9.40 12.62
C ASN A 260 -25.88 -8.13 13.43
N THR A 261 -25.85 -6.92 12.86
CA THR A 261 -26.16 -5.69 13.60
C THR A 261 -27.46 -5.00 13.17
N GLN A 262 -28.06 -5.40 12.05
CA GLN A 262 -29.17 -4.72 11.37
C GLN A 262 -28.89 -3.23 11.06
N LYS A 263 -27.62 -2.85 11.01
CA LYS A 263 -27.22 -1.49 10.67
C LYS A 263 -26.93 -1.39 9.18
N GLU A 264 -27.44 -0.34 8.58
CA GLU A 264 -27.16 0.05 7.21
C GLU A 264 -26.54 1.44 7.18
N VAL A 265 -25.55 1.64 6.32
CA VAL A 265 -24.90 2.92 6.11
C VAL A 265 -24.94 3.24 4.62
N LEU A 266 -25.42 4.44 4.28
CA LEU A 266 -25.38 4.94 2.91
C LEU A 266 -24.12 5.81 2.76
N LEU A 267 -23.29 5.50 1.75
CA LEU A 267 -22.11 6.27 1.41
C LEU A 267 -22.38 7.19 0.23
N TYR A 268 -21.76 8.36 0.28
CA TYR A 268 -21.68 9.34 -0.79
C TYR A 268 -20.29 9.36 -1.42
N PRO A 269 -20.13 9.85 -2.67
CA PRO A 269 -18.81 9.95 -3.30
C PRO A 269 -17.82 10.71 -2.41
N GLY A 270 -16.61 10.15 -2.27
CA GLY A 270 -15.60 10.69 -1.36
C GLY A 270 -15.65 10.12 0.06
N GLU A 271 -16.53 9.17 0.35
CA GLU A 271 -16.59 8.54 1.67
C GLU A 271 -16.01 7.14 1.67
N ASP A 272 -15.34 6.81 2.77
CA ASP A 272 -14.84 5.49 3.13
C ASP A 272 -15.47 5.04 4.44
N ILE A 273 -15.98 3.83 4.50
CA ILE A 273 -16.38 3.18 5.73
C ILE A 273 -15.35 2.11 6.09
N ALA A 274 -14.79 2.22 7.29
CA ALA A 274 -13.91 1.22 7.89
C ALA A 274 -14.68 0.44 8.96
N CYS A 275 -14.73 -0.89 8.83
CA CYS A 275 -15.42 -1.80 9.74
C CYS A 275 -14.46 -2.79 10.37
N LEU A 276 -14.50 -2.91 11.69
CA LEU A 276 -13.78 -3.89 12.48
C LEU A 276 -14.59 -5.21 12.57
N GLU A 277 -13.91 -6.30 12.89
CA GLU A 277 -14.53 -7.62 13.11
C GLU A 277 -15.63 -7.62 14.20
N ASN A 278 -15.51 -6.72 15.17
CA ASN A 278 -16.51 -6.57 16.23
C ASN A 278 -17.79 -5.82 15.78
N GLY A 279 -17.90 -5.45 14.50
CA GLY A 279 -19.03 -4.72 13.94
C GLY A 279 -19.02 -3.21 14.23
N THR A 280 -17.94 -2.66 14.80
CA THR A 280 -17.77 -1.22 14.94
C THR A 280 -17.33 -0.65 13.59
N CYS A 281 -18.07 0.33 13.07
CA CYS A 281 -17.75 0.97 11.81
C CYS A 281 -17.65 2.49 11.98
N THR A 282 -16.75 3.10 11.21
CA THR A 282 -16.55 4.56 11.14
C THR A 282 -16.56 5.01 9.69
N VAL A 283 -17.24 6.13 9.41
CA VAL A 283 -17.24 6.75 8.08
C VAL A 283 -16.38 8.00 8.13
N LYS A 284 -15.55 8.20 7.11
CA LYS A 284 -14.69 9.38 6.94
C LYS A 284 -14.70 9.87 5.51
N GLN A 285 -14.47 11.15 5.30
CA GLN A 285 -14.16 11.71 3.99
C GLN A 285 -12.74 11.36 3.61
N VAL A 286 -12.53 10.96 2.35
CA VAL A 286 -11.24 10.57 1.81
C VAL A 286 -11.06 11.10 0.40
N ASP A 287 -9.81 11.23 -0.01
CA ASP A 287 -9.49 11.42 -1.43
C ASP A 287 -9.60 10.05 -2.13
N THR A 288 -10.61 9.91 -2.98
CA THR A 288 -10.87 8.65 -3.69
C THR A 288 -9.80 8.30 -4.72
N GLU A 289 -9.01 9.29 -5.19
CA GLU A 289 -7.87 9.03 -6.07
C GLU A 289 -6.81 8.18 -5.36
N GLU A 290 -6.64 8.35 -4.04
CA GLU A 290 -5.70 7.57 -3.23
C GLU A 290 -6.04 6.07 -3.25
N TYR A 291 -7.33 5.73 -3.18
CA TYR A 291 -7.80 4.35 -3.13
C TYR A 291 -7.76 3.63 -4.49
N ALA A 292 -7.59 4.37 -5.57
CA ALA A 292 -7.39 3.84 -6.91
C ALA A 292 -5.92 3.85 -7.37
N GLN A 293 -4.99 4.38 -6.55
CA GLN A 293 -3.57 4.50 -6.90
C GLN A 293 -2.91 3.15 -7.19
N TRP A 294 -3.37 2.09 -6.55
CA TRP A 294 -2.85 0.77 -6.82
C TRP A 294 -3.14 0.28 -8.26
N LEU A 295 -4.25 0.71 -8.88
CA LEU A 295 -4.55 0.48 -10.31
C LEU A 295 -3.59 1.27 -11.22
N ALA A 296 -3.16 2.46 -10.78
CA ALA A 296 -2.18 3.28 -11.47
C ALA A 296 -0.73 2.80 -11.27
N GLY A 297 -0.53 1.76 -10.45
CA GLY A 297 0.79 1.17 -10.20
C GLY A 297 1.57 1.81 -9.06
N TYR A 298 0.89 2.44 -8.11
CA TYR A 298 1.51 3.05 -6.93
C TYR A 298 1.07 2.36 -5.64
N PHE A 299 1.96 2.36 -4.65
CA PHE A 299 1.59 2.31 -3.25
C PHE A 299 1.41 3.74 -2.79
N TYR A 300 0.25 4.05 -2.28
CA TYR A 300 -0.06 5.34 -1.69
C TYR A 300 -0.65 5.13 -0.30
N PHE A 301 0.02 5.67 0.70
CA PHE A 301 -0.39 5.58 2.09
C PHE A 301 -0.35 6.97 2.70
N ASP A 302 -1.47 7.45 3.20
CA ASP A 302 -1.55 8.69 3.97
C ASP A 302 -2.04 8.41 5.38
N ASN A 303 -1.22 8.70 6.38
CA ASN A 303 -1.51 8.48 7.80
C ASN A 303 -1.93 7.03 8.12
N VAL A 304 -1.33 6.03 7.44
CA VAL A 304 -1.60 4.60 7.58
C VAL A 304 -0.64 3.98 8.60
N TYR A 305 -1.11 3.04 9.39
CA TYR A 305 -0.24 2.31 10.32
C TYR A 305 0.86 1.54 9.60
N LEU A 306 2.08 1.63 10.15
CA LEU A 306 3.25 0.94 9.59
C LEU A 306 2.98 -0.56 9.35
N LYS A 307 2.35 -1.23 10.31
CA LYS A 307 2.00 -2.67 10.21
C LYS A 307 1.14 -2.98 8.97
N ASP A 308 0.21 -2.09 8.61
CA ASP A 308 -0.70 -2.29 7.49
C ASP A 308 0.01 -1.98 6.16
N ILE A 309 0.88 -0.97 6.12
CA ILE A 309 1.80 -0.70 5.01
C ILE A 309 2.67 -1.93 4.73
N LEU A 310 3.27 -2.49 5.78
CA LEU A 310 4.16 -3.64 5.67
C LEU A 310 3.43 -4.90 5.18
N LYS A 311 2.19 -5.15 5.64
CA LYS A 311 1.35 -6.24 5.13
C LYS A 311 1.08 -6.08 3.64
N GLU A 312 0.72 -4.87 3.19
CA GLU A 312 0.42 -4.62 1.77
C GLU A 312 1.67 -4.79 0.89
N LEU A 313 2.84 -4.32 1.35
CA LEU A 313 4.11 -4.61 0.70
C LEU A 313 4.40 -6.12 0.64
N GLY A 314 4.13 -6.84 1.73
CA GLY A 314 4.28 -8.29 1.80
C GLY A 314 3.36 -9.03 0.82
N TYR A 315 2.11 -8.60 0.66
CA TYR A 315 1.20 -9.13 -0.35
C TYR A 315 1.70 -8.88 -1.77
N TRP A 316 2.25 -7.70 -2.05
CA TRP A 316 2.73 -7.39 -3.38
C TRP A 316 4.05 -8.09 -3.73
N TYR A 317 5.01 -8.09 -2.82
CA TYR A 317 6.34 -8.69 -3.08
C TYR A 317 6.42 -10.18 -2.71
N ASN A 318 5.33 -10.77 -2.24
CA ASN A 318 5.26 -12.15 -1.72
C ASN A 318 6.36 -12.45 -0.70
N LEU A 319 6.39 -11.68 0.38
CA LEU A 319 7.39 -11.77 1.43
C LEU A 319 6.76 -12.20 2.75
N THR A 320 7.53 -12.92 3.55
CA THR A 320 7.32 -12.98 4.99
C THR A 320 7.66 -11.61 5.58
N VAL A 321 6.79 -11.07 6.42
CA VAL A 321 6.99 -9.77 7.06
C VAL A 321 7.06 -9.96 8.57
N GLU A 322 8.20 -9.59 9.14
CA GLU A 322 8.46 -9.61 10.58
C GLU A 322 8.68 -8.19 11.09
N MET A 323 8.05 -7.84 12.18
CA MET A 323 8.21 -6.55 12.84
C MET A 323 8.54 -6.73 14.31
N GLU A 324 9.49 -5.94 14.83
CA GLU A 324 9.81 -5.90 16.27
C GLU A 324 8.55 -5.54 17.07
N GLU A 325 8.27 -6.28 18.15
CA GLU A 325 7.18 -5.99 19.09
C GLU A 325 7.52 -4.76 19.94
N ASP A 326 7.37 -3.60 19.34
CA ASP A 326 7.66 -2.30 19.94
C ASP A 326 6.41 -1.42 19.86
N ALA A 327 5.96 -0.90 20.98
CA ALA A 327 4.75 -0.08 21.07
C ALA A 327 4.80 1.15 20.15
N PHE A 328 6.00 1.76 19.98
CA PHE A 328 6.17 2.88 19.06
C PHE A 328 5.97 2.48 17.61
N LEU A 329 6.50 1.31 17.18
CA LEU A 329 6.32 0.82 15.81
C LEU A 329 4.86 0.40 15.54
N LEU A 330 4.19 -0.19 16.52
CA LEU A 330 2.79 -0.62 16.42
C LEU A 330 1.84 0.56 16.22
N ASP A 331 2.13 1.71 16.86
CA ASP A 331 1.34 2.93 16.75
C ASP A 331 1.84 3.89 15.66
N MET A 332 2.98 3.57 15.03
CA MET A 332 3.58 4.43 14.02
C MET A 332 2.72 4.51 12.77
N ARG A 333 2.44 5.73 12.33
CA ARG A 333 1.74 6.02 11.07
C ARG A 333 2.67 6.75 10.12
N LEU A 334 2.57 6.46 8.83
CA LEU A 334 3.41 7.05 7.81
C LEU A 334 2.56 7.64 6.68
N HIS A 335 3.12 8.67 6.05
CA HIS A 335 2.81 9.04 4.68
C HIS A 335 3.91 8.45 3.79
N PHE A 336 3.55 7.51 2.90
CA PHE A 336 4.53 6.80 2.08
C PHE A 336 3.98 6.54 0.69
N VAL A 337 4.68 7.05 -0.32
CA VAL A 337 4.29 6.88 -1.73
C VAL A 337 5.46 6.30 -2.51
N VAL A 338 5.18 5.23 -3.27
CA VAL A 338 6.21 4.58 -4.08
C VAL A 338 5.57 3.81 -5.24
N GLU A 339 6.26 3.73 -6.38
CA GLU A 339 5.83 2.91 -7.51
C GLU A 339 5.93 1.42 -7.18
N ARG A 340 4.95 0.63 -7.62
CA ARG A 340 4.90 -0.84 -7.45
C ARG A 340 5.91 -1.59 -8.33
N ASN A 341 6.42 -0.94 -9.38
CA ASN A 341 7.37 -1.53 -10.34
C ASN A 341 8.82 -1.56 -9.85
N ILE A 342 9.15 -0.86 -8.75
CA ILE A 342 10.50 -0.90 -8.18
C ILE A 342 10.68 -2.14 -7.30
N GLY A 343 11.95 -2.57 -7.13
CA GLY A 343 12.26 -3.72 -6.28
C GLY A 343 12.11 -3.43 -4.79
N ILE A 344 11.77 -4.46 -4.00
CA ILE A 344 11.61 -4.33 -2.54
C ILE A 344 12.84 -3.77 -1.83
N THR A 345 14.04 -4.00 -2.33
CA THR A 345 15.27 -3.40 -1.77
C THR A 345 15.22 -1.88 -1.82
N GLN A 346 14.77 -1.30 -2.94
CA GLN A 346 14.61 0.15 -3.09
C GLN A 346 13.47 0.68 -2.20
N VAL A 347 12.40 -0.10 -2.03
CA VAL A 347 11.32 0.24 -1.08
C VAL A 347 11.85 0.26 0.35
N ALA A 348 12.63 -0.75 0.75
CA ALA A 348 13.26 -0.82 2.06
C ALA A 348 14.23 0.36 2.30
N GLU A 349 15.01 0.75 1.28
CA GLU A 349 15.87 1.94 1.35
C GLU A 349 15.05 3.22 1.60
N LYS A 350 13.92 3.39 0.91
CA LYS A 350 13.02 4.54 1.13
C LYS A 350 12.39 4.52 2.54
N LEU A 351 11.98 3.36 3.04
CA LEU A 351 11.50 3.22 4.43
C LEU A 351 12.61 3.52 5.44
N ASN A 352 13.87 3.18 5.16
CA ASN A 352 15.02 3.49 6.00
C ASN A 352 15.36 4.98 6.07
N MET A 353 14.76 5.83 5.22
CA MET A 353 14.88 7.29 5.33
C MET A 353 14.14 7.83 6.56
N TYR A 354 13.14 7.10 7.07
CA TYR A 354 12.49 7.45 8.31
C TYR A 354 13.44 7.22 9.50
N ARG A 355 13.61 8.23 10.33
CA ARG A 355 14.64 8.29 11.38
C ARG A 355 14.64 7.08 12.32
N TYR A 356 13.47 6.53 12.59
CA TYR A 356 13.27 5.50 13.61
C TYR A 356 13.06 4.09 13.04
N LEU A 357 13.15 3.91 11.71
CA LEU A 357 12.97 2.62 11.06
C LEU A 357 14.30 2.02 10.63
N SER A 358 14.45 0.72 10.88
CA SER A 358 15.48 -0.14 10.31
C SER A 358 14.77 -1.28 9.58
N VAL A 359 14.79 -1.23 8.25
CA VAL A 359 14.15 -2.21 7.38
C VAL A 359 15.23 -2.97 6.64
N THR A 360 15.27 -4.29 6.82
CA THR A 360 16.23 -5.18 6.17
C THR A 360 15.51 -6.29 5.42
N LYS A 361 16.07 -6.69 4.28
CA LYS A 361 15.60 -7.85 3.52
C LYS A 361 16.60 -8.99 3.70
N GLU A 362 16.18 -10.08 4.31
CA GLU A 362 16.96 -11.29 4.53
C GLU A 362 16.29 -12.47 3.82
N GLY A 363 16.89 -12.95 2.71
CA GLY A 363 16.24 -13.94 1.86
C GLY A 363 14.88 -13.46 1.34
N ASN A 364 13.79 -14.11 1.73
CA ASN A 364 12.42 -13.71 1.38
C ASN A 364 11.65 -13.10 2.57
N THR A 365 12.36 -12.66 3.60
CA THR A 365 11.80 -12.01 4.78
C THR A 365 12.14 -10.52 4.78
N LEU A 366 11.14 -9.69 5.00
CA LEU A 366 11.29 -8.25 5.29
C LEU A 366 11.21 -8.07 6.80
N ARG A 367 12.33 -7.71 7.43
CA ARG A 367 12.40 -7.49 8.86
C ARG A 367 12.44 -6.02 9.18
N VAL A 368 11.61 -5.58 10.12
CA VAL A 368 11.46 -4.20 10.53
C VAL A 368 11.69 -4.06 12.04
N CYS A 369 12.67 -3.26 12.39
CA CYS A 369 13.05 -2.97 13.77
C CYS A 369 13.07 -1.47 14.02
N ARG A 370 13.03 -1.09 15.31
CA ARG A 370 13.26 0.29 15.70
C ARG A 370 14.75 0.61 15.61
N LYS A 371 15.07 1.69 14.88
CA LYS A 371 16.42 2.23 14.82
C LYS A 371 16.74 2.89 16.14
N LYS A 372 17.87 2.50 16.75
CA LYS A 372 18.37 3.06 18.01
C LYS A 372 19.03 4.43 17.82
#